data_4258da88579e6c38d0cd61e211ad39fa
#
_entry.id   4258da88579e6c38d0cd61e211ad39fa
#
_cell.length_a   1.000
_cell.length_b   1.000
_cell.length_c   1.000
_cell.angle_alpha   90.00
_cell.angle_beta   90.00
_cell.angle_gamma   90.00
#
_symmetry.space_group_name_H-M   'P 1'
#
loop_
_entity.id
_entity.type
_entity.pdbx_description
1 polymer ?
#
loop_
_entity_poly.entity_id
_entity_poly.type
_entity_poly.pdbx_seq_one_letter_code
_entity_poly.pdbx_strand_id
1 'polypeptide(L)'
;MALFEPLFEALNRGGVRYVVVGGVAVVLHGFARLTGDVDLIVDLDPHEARKAMDVLTGLGLKPRAPVDALAFADPVVREGWLREKGMRVFSMWDPKNAMREVDVFAEHPIPFCELWSRSQTIALETTTIRVAAIADLIALKRIAGRVQDLADIEALEAIAARKDPKHGGG
;
A
#
# COMPACT_ATOMS: atom_id res chain seq x y z
N MET A 1 4.90 5.54 -13.10
CA MET A 1 4.47 4.14 -12.78
C MET A 1 5.50 3.12 -13.25
N ALA A 2 6.13 3.28 -14.40
CA ALA A 2 7.15 2.34 -14.92
C ALA A 2 8.24 1.92 -13.91
N LEU A 3 8.65 2.81 -13.01
CA LEU A 3 9.63 2.50 -11.95
C LEU A 3 9.17 1.37 -10.99
N PHE A 4 7.86 1.25 -10.77
CA PHE A 4 7.30 0.30 -9.81
C PHE A 4 6.68 -0.95 -10.46
N GLU A 5 6.56 -1.00 -11.79
CA GLU A 5 5.98 -2.17 -12.46
C GLU A 5 6.70 -3.48 -12.15
N PRO A 6 8.05 -3.55 -12.12
CA PRO A 6 8.76 -4.77 -11.74
C PRO A 6 8.44 -5.27 -10.32
N LEU A 7 8.11 -4.35 -9.39
CA LEU A 7 7.66 -4.69 -8.05
C LEU A 7 6.30 -5.42 -8.12
N PHE A 8 5.33 -4.84 -8.83
CA PHE A 8 3.99 -5.40 -8.94
C PHE A 8 3.97 -6.72 -9.72
N GLU A 9 4.78 -6.84 -10.78
CA GLU A 9 4.99 -8.11 -11.48
C GLU A 9 5.50 -9.21 -10.54
N ALA A 10 6.49 -8.90 -9.71
CA ALA A 10 7.06 -9.86 -8.78
C ALA A 10 6.04 -10.27 -7.69
N LEU A 11 5.32 -9.30 -7.13
CA LEU A 11 4.26 -9.57 -6.14
C LEU A 11 3.16 -10.46 -6.73
N ASN A 12 2.71 -10.18 -7.96
CA ASN A 12 1.70 -10.97 -8.65
C ASN A 12 2.20 -12.38 -8.97
N ARG A 13 3.43 -12.50 -9.49
CA ARG A 13 4.06 -13.81 -9.79
C ARG A 13 4.25 -14.64 -8.53
N GLY A 14 4.59 -14.00 -7.41
CA GLY A 14 4.71 -14.64 -6.10
C GLY A 14 3.36 -14.97 -5.45
N GLY A 15 2.24 -14.59 -6.07
CA GLY A 15 0.90 -14.81 -5.53
C GLY A 15 0.65 -14.07 -4.21
N VAL A 16 1.29 -12.92 -4.01
CA VAL A 16 1.14 -12.10 -2.81
C VAL A 16 -0.23 -11.42 -2.84
N ARG A 17 -0.95 -11.51 -1.73
CA ARG A 17 -2.21 -10.78 -1.54
C ARG A 17 -1.90 -9.40 -0.97
N TYR A 18 -2.05 -8.37 -1.79
CA TYR A 18 -1.77 -6.99 -1.41
C TYR A 18 -2.79 -6.01 -1.98
N VAL A 19 -2.93 -4.87 -1.33
CA VAL A 19 -3.69 -3.70 -1.81
C VAL A 19 -2.78 -2.49 -1.72
N VAL A 20 -2.64 -1.76 -2.85
CA VAL A 20 -1.91 -0.48 -2.90
C VAL A 20 -2.78 0.59 -2.26
N VAL A 21 -2.18 1.34 -1.36
CA VAL A 21 -2.78 2.47 -0.65
C VAL A 21 -1.91 3.72 -0.82
N GLY A 22 -2.08 4.74 0.01
CA GLY A 22 -1.22 5.90 0.06
C GLY A 22 -1.17 6.75 -1.21
N GLY A 23 -0.01 7.35 -1.48
CA GLY A 23 0.16 8.32 -2.56
C GLY A 23 0.00 7.74 -3.95
N VAL A 24 0.55 6.55 -4.19
CA VAL A 24 0.42 5.86 -5.48
C VAL A 24 -1.04 5.56 -5.81
N ALA A 25 -1.81 5.10 -4.84
CA ALA A 25 -3.24 4.84 -5.03
C ALA A 25 -4.03 6.10 -5.40
N VAL A 26 -3.70 7.25 -4.79
CA VAL A 26 -4.32 8.55 -5.11
C VAL A 26 -4.03 8.95 -6.55
N VAL A 27 -2.77 8.78 -7.01
CA VAL A 27 -2.38 9.04 -8.41
C VAL A 27 -3.15 8.15 -9.38
N LEU A 28 -3.30 6.88 -9.06
CA LEU A 28 -4.02 5.90 -9.89
C LEU A 28 -5.53 6.16 -9.97
N HIS A 29 -6.10 6.84 -8.98
CA HIS A 29 -7.48 7.31 -9.04
C HIS A 29 -7.64 8.60 -9.87
N GLY A 30 -6.54 9.24 -10.29
CA GLY A 30 -6.56 10.38 -11.21
C GLY A 30 -6.14 11.72 -10.61
N PHE A 31 -5.62 11.75 -9.38
CA PHE A 31 -5.07 12.97 -8.78
C PHE A 31 -3.54 13.01 -8.93
N ALA A 32 -3.06 13.89 -9.80
CA ALA A 32 -1.62 14.04 -10.04
C ALA A 32 -0.91 14.66 -8.85
N ARG A 33 0.02 13.92 -8.25
CA ARG A 33 0.92 14.39 -7.19
C ARG A 33 2.25 13.66 -7.25
N LEU A 34 3.28 14.24 -6.63
CA LEU A 34 4.54 13.54 -6.43
C LEU A 34 4.38 12.51 -5.30
N THR A 35 4.87 11.30 -5.53
CA THR A 35 4.97 10.23 -4.55
C THR A 35 6.27 9.47 -4.80
N GLY A 36 7.02 9.17 -3.73
CA GLY A 36 8.33 8.51 -3.82
C GLY A 36 8.32 7.07 -3.34
N ASP A 37 7.29 6.66 -2.66
CA ASP A 37 7.13 5.38 -1.98
C ASP A 37 5.85 4.66 -2.44
N VAL A 38 5.87 3.35 -2.33
CA VAL A 38 4.70 2.50 -2.55
C VAL A 38 4.22 1.99 -1.21
N ASP A 39 3.02 2.38 -0.81
CA ASP A 39 2.36 1.90 0.39
C ASP A 39 1.54 0.65 0.11
N LEU A 40 1.81 -0.45 0.82
CA LEU A 40 1.14 -1.73 0.69
C LEU A 40 0.48 -2.17 1.99
N ILE A 41 -0.78 -2.57 1.92
CA ILE A 41 -1.41 -3.41 2.94
C ILE A 41 -1.44 -4.83 2.38
N VAL A 42 -0.71 -5.74 3.04
CA VAL A 42 -0.64 -7.16 2.68
C VAL A 42 -1.51 -7.98 3.62
N ASP A 43 -1.88 -9.19 3.22
CA ASP A 43 -2.48 -10.15 4.14
C ASP A 43 -1.44 -10.52 5.22
N LEU A 44 -1.79 -10.29 6.49
CA LEU A 44 -0.88 -10.49 7.63
C LEU A 44 -0.96 -11.90 8.23
N ASP A 45 -1.70 -12.84 7.58
CA ASP A 45 -1.51 -14.27 7.88
C ASP A 45 -0.02 -14.62 7.78
N PRO A 46 0.57 -15.38 8.73
CA PRO A 46 2.01 -15.63 8.76
C PRO A 46 2.58 -16.17 7.44
N HIS A 47 1.85 -17.05 6.76
CA HIS A 47 2.29 -17.60 5.48
C HIS A 47 2.25 -16.54 4.36
N GLU A 48 1.18 -15.73 4.30
CA GLU A 48 1.03 -14.66 3.29
C GLU A 48 2.02 -13.52 3.53
N ALA A 49 2.20 -13.12 4.80
CA ALA A 49 3.19 -12.11 5.18
C ALA A 49 4.63 -12.56 4.84
N ARG A 50 4.96 -13.84 5.10
CA ARG A 50 6.25 -14.41 4.71
C ARG A 50 6.46 -14.37 3.21
N LYS A 51 5.46 -14.76 2.43
CA LYS A 51 5.48 -14.73 0.96
C LYS A 51 5.77 -13.30 0.45
N ALA A 52 5.13 -12.29 1.05
CA ALA A 52 5.39 -10.89 0.71
C ALA A 52 6.86 -10.50 0.97
N MET A 53 7.41 -10.85 2.13
CA MET A 53 8.80 -10.55 2.47
C MET A 53 9.80 -11.31 1.59
N ASP A 54 9.54 -12.57 1.27
CA ASP A 54 10.39 -13.36 0.35
C ASP A 54 10.46 -12.71 -1.04
N VAL A 55 9.33 -12.20 -1.56
CA VAL A 55 9.30 -11.48 -2.85
C VAL A 55 10.06 -10.17 -2.77
N LEU A 56 9.82 -9.35 -1.74
CA LEU A 56 10.46 -8.04 -1.59
C LEU A 56 11.99 -8.17 -1.43
N THR A 57 12.45 -9.12 -0.60
CA THR A 57 13.89 -9.40 -0.43
C THR A 57 14.50 -9.99 -1.70
N GLY A 58 13.78 -10.84 -2.42
CA GLY A 58 14.18 -11.38 -3.72
C GLY A 58 14.40 -10.29 -4.79
N LEU A 59 13.71 -9.16 -4.69
CA LEU A 59 13.93 -7.96 -5.50
C LEU A 59 15.16 -7.12 -5.05
N GLY A 60 15.86 -7.54 -3.98
CA GLY A 60 17.01 -6.84 -3.42
C GLY A 60 16.66 -5.75 -2.42
N LEU A 61 15.38 -5.62 -2.05
CA LEU A 61 14.97 -4.67 -1.01
C LEU A 61 15.46 -5.13 0.37
N LYS A 62 15.79 -4.16 1.21
CA LYS A 62 16.26 -4.38 2.59
C LYS A 62 15.43 -3.56 3.57
N PRO A 63 15.20 -4.06 4.79
CA PRO A 63 14.58 -3.26 5.83
C PRO A 63 15.39 -1.99 6.13
N ARG A 64 14.70 -0.88 6.39
CA ARG A 64 15.32 0.33 6.95
C ARG A 64 15.69 0.13 8.41
N ALA A 65 14.87 -0.58 9.16
CA ALA A 65 15.18 -0.98 10.54
C ALA A 65 16.24 -2.10 10.54
N PRO A 66 17.13 -2.17 11.56
CA PRO A 66 18.16 -3.20 11.67
C PRO A 66 17.56 -4.52 12.20
N VAL A 67 16.65 -5.10 11.44
CA VAL A 67 15.96 -6.36 11.74
C VAL A 67 15.92 -7.25 10.52
N ASP A 68 15.71 -8.55 10.73
CA ASP A 68 15.45 -9.47 9.63
C ASP A 68 14.09 -9.18 8.99
N ALA A 69 14.04 -9.09 7.67
CA ALA A 69 12.81 -8.89 6.92
C ALA A 69 11.78 -10.00 7.20
N LEU A 70 12.23 -11.24 7.33
CA LEU A 70 11.37 -12.39 7.59
C LEU A 70 10.72 -12.37 8.97
N ALA A 71 11.29 -11.62 9.93
CA ALA A 71 10.67 -11.41 11.23
C ALA A 71 9.30 -10.69 11.12
N PHE A 72 9.05 -9.95 10.02
CA PHE A 72 7.74 -9.37 9.73
C PHE A 72 6.62 -10.41 9.64
N ALA A 73 6.92 -11.65 9.27
CA ALA A 73 5.92 -12.71 9.16
C ALA A 73 5.39 -13.19 10.53
N ASP A 74 6.15 -12.97 11.61
CA ASP A 74 5.75 -13.37 12.95
C ASP A 74 4.79 -12.34 13.58
N PRO A 75 3.53 -12.72 13.90
CA PRO A 75 2.57 -11.80 14.48
C PRO A 75 2.98 -11.27 15.85
N VAL A 76 3.70 -12.08 16.66
CA VAL A 76 4.17 -11.65 17.99
C VAL A 76 5.25 -10.58 17.86
N VAL A 77 6.14 -10.74 16.87
CA VAL A 77 7.19 -9.74 16.59
C VAL A 77 6.56 -8.44 16.11
N ARG A 78 5.59 -8.49 15.18
CA ARG A 78 4.87 -7.29 14.70
C ARG A 78 4.14 -6.57 15.84
N GLU A 79 3.44 -7.32 16.70
CA GLU A 79 2.76 -6.74 17.87
C GLU A 79 3.76 -6.06 18.82
N GLY A 80 4.92 -6.65 19.04
CA GLY A 80 6.01 -6.05 19.81
C GLY A 80 6.49 -4.74 19.16
N TRP A 81 6.67 -4.72 17.85
CA TRP A 81 7.08 -3.49 17.14
C TRP A 81 6.04 -2.37 17.24
N LEU A 82 4.75 -2.71 17.11
CA LEU A 82 3.65 -1.76 17.27
C LEU A 82 3.62 -1.16 18.68
N ARG A 83 3.65 -2.03 19.70
CA ARG A 83 3.50 -1.62 21.10
C ARG A 83 4.72 -0.88 21.64
N GLU A 84 5.94 -1.36 21.34
CA GLU A 84 7.17 -0.88 21.96
C GLU A 84 7.85 0.22 21.15
N LYS A 85 7.68 0.21 19.83
CA LYS A 85 8.38 1.12 18.90
C LYS A 85 7.44 2.03 18.11
N GLY A 86 6.13 1.83 18.23
CA GLY A 86 5.14 2.56 17.40
C GLY A 86 5.30 2.30 15.90
N MET A 87 5.93 1.17 15.52
CA MET A 87 6.23 0.84 14.13
C MET A 87 4.96 0.31 13.44
N ARG A 88 4.17 1.21 12.88
CA ARG A 88 2.96 0.88 12.13
C ARG A 88 3.23 0.49 10.68
N VAL A 89 4.38 0.90 10.17
CA VAL A 89 4.84 0.68 8.81
C VAL A 89 6.24 0.09 8.84
N PHE A 90 6.45 -0.93 8.04
CA PHE A 90 7.74 -1.60 7.85
C PHE A 90 8.31 -1.19 6.50
N SER A 91 9.26 -0.26 6.51
CA SER A 91 9.85 0.30 5.31
C SER A 91 10.96 -0.59 4.77
N MET A 92 10.85 -0.90 3.48
CA MET A 92 11.84 -1.64 2.69
C MET A 92 12.39 -0.73 1.59
N TRP A 93 13.69 -0.71 1.36
CA TRP A 93 14.34 0.15 0.39
C TRP A 93 15.36 -0.59 -0.46
N ASP A 94 15.62 -0.09 -1.66
CA ASP A 94 16.63 -0.63 -2.56
C ASP A 94 17.97 0.08 -2.32
N PRO A 95 19.02 -0.61 -1.82
CA PRO A 95 20.35 -0.01 -1.61
C PRO A 95 21.01 0.50 -2.90
N LYS A 96 20.56 0.03 -4.07
CA LYS A 96 21.06 0.45 -5.37
C LYS A 96 20.26 1.62 -5.98
N ASN A 97 19.06 1.87 -5.48
CA ASN A 97 18.18 2.92 -5.98
C ASN A 97 17.31 3.48 -4.86
N ALA A 98 17.77 4.57 -4.23
CA ALA A 98 17.08 5.21 -3.11
C ALA A 98 15.65 5.72 -3.44
N MET A 99 15.29 5.80 -4.74
CA MET A 99 13.93 6.16 -5.19
C MET A 99 12.95 4.97 -5.12
N ARG A 100 13.42 3.76 -4.79
CA ARG A 100 12.61 2.55 -4.65
C ARG A 100 12.43 2.24 -3.17
N GLU A 101 11.36 2.75 -2.62
CA GLU A 101 10.94 2.47 -1.25
C GLU A 101 9.54 1.86 -1.25
N VAL A 102 9.35 0.87 -0.39
CA VAL A 102 8.09 0.15 -0.21
C VAL A 102 7.76 0.14 1.27
N ASP A 103 6.63 0.70 1.61
CA ASP A 103 6.10 0.76 2.95
C ASP A 103 5.01 -0.30 3.14
N VAL A 104 5.27 -1.29 3.98
CA VAL A 104 4.33 -2.37 4.28
C VAL A 104 3.70 -2.15 5.65
N PHE A 105 2.39 -2.06 5.71
CA PHE A 105 1.67 -1.88 6.97
C PHE A 105 1.85 -3.10 7.87
N ALA A 106 2.28 -2.88 9.11
CA ALA A 106 2.48 -3.93 10.13
C ALA A 106 1.19 -4.29 10.87
N GLU A 107 0.13 -3.53 10.64
CA GLU A 107 -1.22 -3.75 11.16
C GLU A 107 -2.27 -3.46 10.08
N HIS A 108 -3.49 -3.89 10.28
CA HIS A 108 -4.62 -3.60 9.40
C HIS A 108 -5.49 -2.49 9.99
N PRO A 109 -5.37 -1.22 9.53
CA PRO A 109 -6.25 -0.13 9.95
C PRO A 109 -7.70 -0.36 9.51
N ILE A 110 -7.89 -1.12 8.43
CA ILE A 110 -9.16 -1.65 7.93
C ILE A 110 -8.98 -3.16 7.77
N PRO A 111 -9.92 -4.02 8.20
CA PRO A 111 -9.79 -5.47 8.03
C PRO A 111 -9.44 -5.85 6.59
N PHE A 112 -8.39 -6.68 6.41
CA PHE A 112 -7.84 -6.99 5.08
C PHE A 112 -8.88 -7.58 4.13
N CYS A 113 -9.74 -8.47 4.60
CA CYS A 113 -10.78 -9.09 3.78
C CYS A 113 -11.78 -8.05 3.22
N GLU A 114 -12.11 -7.02 3.99
CA GLU A 114 -12.98 -5.93 3.56
C GLU A 114 -12.26 -5.03 2.54
N LEU A 115 -11.04 -4.60 2.85
CA LEU A 115 -10.22 -3.79 1.95
C LEU A 115 -10.02 -4.52 0.61
N TRP A 116 -9.69 -5.81 0.67
CA TRP A 116 -9.52 -6.67 -0.51
C TRP A 116 -10.79 -6.77 -1.35
N SER A 117 -11.94 -6.99 -0.72
CA SER A 117 -13.22 -7.16 -1.43
C SER A 117 -13.67 -5.90 -2.18
N ARG A 118 -13.35 -4.71 -1.63
CA ARG A 118 -13.69 -3.41 -2.23
C ARG A 118 -12.61 -2.87 -3.17
N SER A 119 -11.40 -3.45 -3.15
CA SER A 119 -10.28 -3.00 -3.99
C SER A 119 -10.56 -3.20 -5.48
N GLN A 120 -9.98 -2.33 -6.30
CA GLN A 120 -10.11 -2.36 -7.76
C GLN A 120 -8.83 -2.87 -8.40
N THR A 121 -8.96 -3.62 -9.49
CA THR A 121 -7.83 -4.00 -10.33
C THR A 121 -7.62 -2.95 -11.41
N ILE A 122 -6.43 -2.39 -11.49
CA ILE A 122 -6.03 -1.41 -12.51
C ILE A 122 -4.96 -2.04 -13.38
N ALA A 123 -5.12 -1.96 -14.70
CA ALA A 123 -4.10 -2.40 -15.66
C ALA A 123 -2.99 -1.34 -15.74
N LEU A 124 -1.75 -1.79 -15.69
CA LEU A 124 -0.54 -1.05 -16.05
C LEU A 124 -0.06 -1.52 -17.43
N GLU A 125 1.11 -1.06 -17.86
CA GLU A 125 1.65 -1.43 -19.18
C GLU A 125 1.96 -2.93 -19.26
N THR A 126 2.61 -3.50 -18.23
CA THR A 126 3.09 -4.89 -18.24
C THR A 126 2.39 -5.79 -17.23
N THR A 127 1.61 -5.23 -16.30
CA THR A 127 0.98 -5.99 -15.20
C THR A 127 -0.33 -5.35 -14.75
N THR A 128 -0.95 -5.93 -13.75
CA THR A 128 -2.10 -5.34 -13.05
C THR A 128 -1.76 -5.10 -11.60
N ILE A 129 -2.47 -4.17 -10.96
CA ILE A 129 -2.33 -3.91 -9.53
C ILE A 129 -3.69 -3.84 -8.85
N ARG A 130 -3.74 -4.22 -7.59
CA ARG A 130 -4.90 -4.00 -6.74
C ARG A 130 -4.75 -2.70 -5.97
N VAL A 131 -5.75 -1.83 -6.09
CA VAL A 131 -5.76 -0.48 -5.49
C VAL A 131 -6.97 -0.35 -4.58
N ALA A 132 -6.80 0.23 -3.42
CA ALA A 132 -7.89 0.49 -2.48
C ALA A 132 -8.98 1.36 -3.14
N ALA A 133 -10.22 1.10 -2.80
CA ALA A 133 -11.35 1.95 -3.20
C ALA A 133 -11.19 3.38 -2.63
N ILE A 134 -11.74 4.38 -3.31
CA ILE A 134 -11.64 5.79 -2.89
C ILE A 134 -12.13 5.97 -1.44
N ALA A 135 -13.23 5.33 -1.06
CA ALA A 135 -13.77 5.41 0.30
C ALA A 135 -12.78 4.89 1.36
N ASP A 136 -12.09 3.78 1.07
CA ASP A 136 -11.09 3.21 1.96
C ASP A 136 -9.83 4.10 2.05
N LEU A 137 -9.41 4.69 0.93
CA LEU A 137 -8.29 5.66 0.93
C LEU A 137 -8.60 6.88 1.78
N ILE A 138 -9.81 7.43 1.68
CA ILE A 138 -10.26 8.55 2.51
C ILE A 138 -10.26 8.15 4.00
N ALA A 139 -10.76 6.96 4.33
CA ALA A 139 -10.76 6.45 5.70
C ALA A 139 -9.33 6.32 6.25
N LEU A 140 -8.42 5.70 5.49
CA LEU A 140 -7.01 5.55 5.87
C LEU A 140 -6.31 6.90 6.08
N LYS A 141 -6.57 7.88 5.21
CA LYS A 141 -6.01 9.23 5.32
C LYS A 141 -6.54 9.98 6.54
N ARG A 142 -7.83 9.84 6.87
CA ARG A 142 -8.40 10.39 8.10
C ARG A 142 -7.77 9.78 9.34
N ILE A 143 -7.49 8.48 9.34
CA ILE A 143 -6.76 7.80 10.44
C ILE A 143 -5.33 8.33 10.57
N ALA A 144 -4.62 8.54 9.45
CA ALA A 144 -3.25 9.06 9.45
C ALA A 144 -3.17 10.52 9.91
N GLY A 145 -4.14 11.35 9.54
CA GLY A 145 -4.34 12.71 10.03
C GLY A 145 -3.22 13.71 9.72
N ARG A 146 -2.41 13.47 8.68
CA ARG A 146 -1.33 14.36 8.27
C ARG A 146 -1.88 15.55 7.49
N VAL A 147 -1.21 16.71 7.55
CA VAL A 147 -1.63 17.93 6.81
C VAL A 147 -1.78 17.68 5.31
N GLN A 148 -0.84 16.94 4.72
CA GLN A 148 -0.89 16.58 3.28
C GLN A 148 -2.09 15.67 2.93
N ASP A 149 -2.63 14.94 3.90
CA ASP A 149 -3.77 14.04 3.67
C ASP A 149 -5.08 14.81 3.42
N LEU A 150 -5.18 16.06 3.89
CA LEU A 150 -6.36 16.91 3.65
C LEU A 150 -6.57 17.19 2.16
N ALA A 151 -5.52 17.58 1.44
CA ALA A 151 -5.59 17.83 0.01
C ALA A 151 -5.92 16.55 -0.79
N ASP A 152 -5.36 15.42 -0.37
CA ASP A 152 -5.66 14.12 -0.98
C ASP A 152 -7.13 13.73 -0.75
N ILE A 153 -7.68 13.96 0.45
CA ILE A 153 -9.09 13.68 0.78
C ILE A 153 -10.00 14.53 -0.09
N GLU A 154 -9.80 15.85 -0.18
CA GLU A 154 -10.58 16.75 -1.02
C GLU A 154 -10.57 16.31 -2.49
N ALA A 155 -9.40 15.95 -3.02
CA ALA A 155 -9.27 15.46 -4.38
C ALA A 155 -10.02 14.13 -4.61
N LEU A 156 -9.90 13.19 -3.68
CA LEU A 156 -10.58 11.90 -3.75
C LEU A 156 -12.12 12.05 -3.66
N GLU A 157 -12.62 12.94 -2.80
CA GLU A 157 -14.04 13.26 -2.68
C GLU A 157 -14.57 13.86 -3.99
N ALA A 158 -13.83 14.79 -4.61
CA ALA A 158 -14.19 15.38 -5.89
C ALA A 158 -14.20 14.33 -7.03
N ILE A 159 -13.27 13.39 -7.02
CA ILE A 159 -13.23 12.28 -8.00
C ILE A 159 -14.43 11.33 -7.80
N ALA A 160 -14.74 10.99 -6.54
CA ALA A 160 -15.88 10.14 -6.22
C ALA A 160 -17.20 10.76 -6.70
N ALA A 161 -17.40 12.06 -6.45
CA ALA A 161 -18.59 12.80 -6.87
C ALA A 161 -18.78 12.81 -8.40
N ARG A 162 -17.68 12.85 -9.17
CA ARG A 162 -17.75 12.79 -10.65
C ARG A 162 -18.08 11.39 -11.19
N LYS A 163 -17.75 10.33 -10.45
CA LYS A 163 -18.00 8.93 -10.82
C LYS A 163 -19.42 8.48 -10.46
N ASP A 164 -20.12 9.20 -9.59
CA ASP A 164 -21.51 8.88 -9.18
C ASP A 164 -22.52 9.65 -10.05
N PRO A 165 -23.20 9.00 -11.02
CA PRO A 165 -24.06 9.69 -11.99
C PRO A 165 -25.39 10.22 -11.38
N LYS A 166 -25.61 10.06 -10.08
CA LYS A 166 -26.87 10.47 -9.42
C LYS A 166 -26.96 11.97 -9.07
N HIS A 167 -25.92 12.77 -9.31
CA HIS A 167 -25.93 14.22 -9.01
C HIS A 167 -25.84 15.12 -10.25
N GLY A 168 -26.14 14.62 -11.44
CA GLY A 168 -26.19 15.38 -12.70
C GLY A 168 -27.60 15.50 -13.28
N GLY A 169 -28.56 15.97 -12.49
CA GLY A 169 -29.95 16.16 -12.97
C GLY A 169 -30.70 17.14 -12.08
N GLY A 170 -30.61 18.39 -12.41
CA GLY A 170 -31.40 19.48 -11.85
C GLY A 170 -31.29 20.69 -12.75
#